data_369388f205a1ded210fb000160a72843
#
_entry.id   369388f205a1ded210fb000160a72843
#
_cell.length_a   1.000
_cell.length_b   1.000
_cell.length_c   1.000
_cell.angle_alpha   90.00
_cell.angle_beta   90.00
_cell.angle_gamma   90.00
#
_symmetry.space_group_name_H-M   'P 1'
#
loop_
_entity.id
_entity.type
_entity.pdbx_description
1 polymer ?
#
loop_
_entity_poly.entity_id
_entity_poly.type
_entity_poly.pdbx_seq_one_letter_code
_entity_poly.pdbx_strand_id
1 'polypeptide(L)'
;ILYPKAFEARKAGQELMLDVELKAQQKILAYLDSALQSKQEAFDAIKDKYTLEKDAEYQQVGNYIWPTQAIEKNLHRSFLRFQVNEQGIMSMTSIYCGASNIHHVGVKVTTPDGSFAETPTSKDSYETTDMNEKIEKADYKLGEDGSVIEFLNLNKDKNIRVEFVGDRKYTT
;
A
#
# COMPACT_ATOMS: atom_id res chain seq x y z
N ILE A 1 32.49 53.97 5.77
CA ILE A 1 33.37 53.35 6.80
C ILE A 1 32.85 51.94 6.98
N LEU A 2 33.57 50.98 6.42
CA LEU A 2 33.32 49.55 6.67
C LEU A 2 33.86 49.22 8.07
N TYR A 3 33.03 48.71 8.94
CA TYR A 3 33.43 48.23 10.28
C TYR A 3 33.96 46.79 10.16
N PRO A 4 35.28 46.54 10.12
CA PRO A 4 35.84 45.18 9.94
C PRO A 4 35.37 44.22 11.01
N LYS A 5 35.24 44.64 12.27
CA LYS A 5 34.76 43.81 13.38
C LYS A 5 33.32 43.32 13.21
N ALA A 6 32.43 44.10 12.55
CA ALA A 6 31.09 43.70 12.28
C ALA A 6 31.02 42.64 11.15
N PHE A 7 31.93 42.70 10.20
CA PHE A 7 32.05 41.72 9.13
C PHE A 7 32.54 40.37 9.71
N GLU A 8 33.59 40.37 10.53
CA GLU A 8 34.10 39.16 11.18
C GLU A 8 33.05 38.50 12.11
N ALA A 9 32.33 39.30 12.90
CA ALA A 9 31.26 38.79 13.75
C ALA A 9 30.12 38.17 12.92
N ARG A 10 29.76 38.77 11.77
CA ARG A 10 28.75 38.24 10.90
C ARG A 10 29.20 36.93 10.25
N LYS A 11 30.45 36.83 9.80
CA LYS A 11 31.02 35.62 9.22
C LYS A 11 31.04 34.48 10.23
N ALA A 12 31.53 34.75 11.45
CA ALA A 12 31.55 33.76 12.54
C ALA A 12 30.13 33.28 12.91
N GLY A 13 29.15 34.19 12.92
CA GLY A 13 27.73 33.82 13.11
C GLY A 13 27.20 32.92 12.02
N GLN A 14 27.53 33.17 10.75
CA GLN A 14 27.13 32.31 9.64
C GLN A 14 27.78 30.94 9.70
N GLU A 15 29.06 30.86 10.02
CA GLU A 15 29.78 29.58 10.20
C GLU A 15 29.18 28.75 11.35
N LEU A 16 28.82 29.42 12.46
CA LEU A 16 28.17 28.74 13.58
C LEU A 16 26.77 28.21 13.19
N MET A 17 25.99 28.99 12.46
CA MET A 17 24.67 28.54 11.98
C MET A 17 24.78 27.31 11.06
N LEU A 18 25.75 27.29 10.14
CA LEU A 18 26.00 26.15 9.27
C LEU A 18 26.44 24.92 10.08
N ASP A 19 27.29 25.06 11.10
CA ASP A 19 27.70 23.95 11.94
C ASP A 19 26.54 23.37 12.75
N VAL A 20 25.67 24.23 13.28
CA VAL A 20 24.47 23.81 14.01
C VAL A 20 23.49 23.07 13.07
N GLU A 21 23.27 23.60 11.87
CA GLU A 21 22.41 22.97 10.87
C GLU A 21 22.96 21.60 10.43
N LEU A 22 24.27 21.51 10.15
CA LEU A 22 24.92 20.25 9.80
C LEU A 22 24.77 19.20 10.91
N LYS A 23 25.01 19.60 12.17
CA LYS A 23 24.81 18.69 13.32
C LYS A 23 23.36 18.25 13.48
N ALA A 24 22.41 19.14 13.23
CA ALA A 24 20.98 18.78 13.25
C ALA A 24 20.63 17.77 12.17
N GLN A 25 21.11 17.97 10.94
CA GLN A 25 20.91 17.03 9.84
C GLN A 25 21.57 15.67 10.11
N GLN A 26 22.77 15.65 10.66
CA GLN A 26 23.44 14.39 11.03
C GLN A 26 22.66 13.61 12.09
N LYS A 27 22.05 14.28 13.08
CA LYS A 27 21.19 13.63 14.07
C LYS A 27 19.93 13.04 13.43
N ILE A 28 19.31 13.78 12.50
CA ILE A 28 18.12 13.30 11.75
C ILE A 28 18.49 12.05 10.94
N LEU A 29 19.61 12.07 10.21
CA LEU A 29 20.09 10.92 9.44
C LEU A 29 20.32 9.70 10.33
N ALA A 30 21.04 9.86 11.44
CA ALA A 30 21.29 8.76 12.38
C ALA A 30 19.97 8.18 12.96
N TYR A 31 18.98 9.02 13.24
CA TYR A 31 17.66 8.58 13.68
C TYR A 31 16.94 7.79 12.57
N LEU A 32 16.96 8.30 11.33
CA LEU A 32 16.32 7.63 10.19
C LEU A 32 16.98 6.28 9.89
N ASP A 33 18.31 6.20 9.94
CA ASP A 33 19.06 4.96 9.74
C ASP A 33 18.69 3.92 10.80
N SER A 34 18.64 4.33 12.07
CA SER A 34 18.23 3.44 13.18
C SER A 34 16.77 2.98 13.02
N ALA A 35 15.86 3.88 12.63
CA ALA A 35 14.47 3.56 12.41
C ALA A 35 14.29 2.60 11.21
N LEU A 36 15.06 2.81 10.13
CA LEU A 36 15.06 1.94 8.96
C LEU A 36 15.55 0.53 9.32
N GLN A 37 16.68 0.45 10.04
CA GLN A 37 17.24 -0.82 10.50
C GLN A 37 16.23 -1.60 11.36
N SER A 38 15.60 -0.93 12.34
CA SER A 38 14.60 -1.56 13.20
C SER A 38 13.38 -2.10 12.41
N LYS A 39 12.92 -1.33 11.41
CA LYS A 39 11.82 -1.78 10.54
C LYS A 39 12.23 -2.93 9.63
N GLN A 40 13.48 -2.93 9.14
CA GLN A 40 14.01 -4.03 8.34
C GLN A 40 14.11 -5.31 9.16
N GLU A 41 14.64 -5.23 10.37
CA GLU A 41 14.71 -6.38 11.30
C GLU A 41 13.32 -6.94 11.63
N ALA A 42 12.34 -6.05 11.88
CA ALA A 42 10.96 -6.47 12.12
C ALA A 42 10.33 -7.14 10.89
N PHE A 43 10.60 -6.65 9.69
CA PHE A 43 10.15 -7.30 8.44
C PHE A 43 10.84 -8.64 8.24
N ASP A 44 12.16 -8.71 8.40
CA ASP A 44 12.93 -9.95 8.24
C ASP A 44 12.46 -11.06 9.18
N ALA A 45 11.99 -10.70 10.37
CA ALA A 45 11.43 -11.65 11.34
C ALA A 45 10.10 -12.29 10.90
N ILE A 46 9.39 -11.66 9.97
CA ILE A 46 8.06 -12.12 9.53
C ILE A 46 7.96 -12.49 8.05
N LYS A 47 8.92 -12.08 7.21
CA LYS A 47 8.87 -12.24 5.75
C LYS A 47 8.67 -13.69 5.32
N ASP A 48 9.22 -14.66 6.05
CA ASP A 48 9.10 -16.08 5.75
C ASP A 48 7.66 -16.61 5.91
N LYS A 49 6.77 -15.84 6.55
CA LYS A 49 5.34 -16.13 6.65
C LYS A 49 4.57 -15.75 5.40
N TYR A 50 5.18 -14.97 4.51
CA TYR A 50 4.60 -14.48 3.28
C TYR A 50 5.19 -15.22 2.08
N THR A 51 4.45 -15.26 0.99
CA THR A 51 4.93 -15.72 -0.31
C THR A 51 5.27 -14.50 -1.16
N LEU A 52 6.45 -14.48 -1.77
CA LEU A 52 6.79 -13.48 -2.75
C LEU A 52 6.20 -13.90 -4.11
N GLU A 53 5.21 -13.16 -4.57
CA GLU A 53 4.62 -13.28 -5.91
C GLU A 53 5.34 -12.31 -6.84
N LYS A 54 6.07 -12.84 -7.82
CA LYS A 54 6.85 -12.04 -8.77
C LYS A 54 6.90 -12.76 -10.10
N ASP A 55 6.40 -12.13 -11.14
CA ASP A 55 6.63 -12.56 -12.51
C ASP A 55 7.96 -11.99 -12.99
N ALA A 56 8.98 -12.84 -13.06
CA ALA A 56 10.35 -12.43 -13.41
C ALA A 56 10.46 -11.85 -14.83
N GLU A 57 9.51 -12.17 -15.72
CA GLU A 57 9.51 -11.69 -17.10
C GLU A 57 8.89 -10.29 -17.24
N TYR A 58 7.84 -9.99 -16.43
CA TYR A 58 7.05 -8.77 -16.59
C TYR A 58 7.12 -7.81 -15.40
N GLN A 59 7.62 -8.26 -14.24
CA GLN A 59 7.62 -7.46 -13.01
C GLN A 59 9.04 -7.26 -12.46
N GLN A 60 9.44 -6.00 -12.32
CA GLN A 60 10.71 -5.66 -11.65
C GLN A 60 10.61 -5.79 -10.13
N VAL A 61 9.42 -5.61 -9.56
CA VAL A 61 9.15 -5.57 -8.12
C VAL A 61 8.05 -6.58 -7.80
N GLY A 62 8.34 -7.53 -6.92
CA GLY A 62 7.37 -8.52 -6.45
C GLY A 62 6.55 -8.04 -5.27
N ASN A 63 5.48 -8.79 -4.95
CA ASN A 63 4.57 -8.53 -3.84
C ASN A 63 4.63 -9.65 -2.81
N TYR A 64 4.79 -9.31 -1.55
CA TYR A 64 4.60 -10.24 -0.43
C TYR A 64 3.12 -10.39 -0.14
N ILE A 65 2.60 -11.58 -0.35
CA ILE A 65 1.21 -11.93 -0.11
C ILE A 65 1.09 -12.95 1.02
N TRP A 66 -0.03 -12.95 1.72
CA TRP A 66 -0.33 -14.03 2.65
C TRP A 66 -0.61 -15.33 1.87
N PRO A 67 0.00 -16.48 2.24
CA PRO A 67 -0.04 -17.69 1.40
C PRO A 67 -1.43 -18.23 1.09
N THR A 68 -2.42 -17.95 1.96
CA THR A 68 -3.81 -18.37 1.72
C THR A 68 -4.57 -17.43 0.79
N GLN A 69 -4.00 -16.26 0.46
CA GLN A 69 -4.59 -15.26 -0.45
C GLN A 69 -4.06 -15.37 -1.89
N ALA A 70 -3.33 -16.43 -2.22
CA ALA A 70 -2.99 -16.76 -3.59
C ALA A 70 -4.27 -17.04 -4.39
N ILE A 71 -4.34 -16.58 -5.64
CA ILE A 71 -5.54 -16.68 -6.48
C ILE A 71 -5.90 -18.12 -6.74
N GLU A 72 -4.91 -18.96 -7.02
CA GLU A 72 -5.07 -20.37 -7.32
C GLU A 72 -5.74 -21.15 -6.16
N LYS A 73 -5.62 -20.63 -4.94
CA LYS A 73 -6.25 -21.20 -3.74
C LYS A 73 -7.66 -20.64 -3.47
N ASN A 74 -8.08 -19.65 -4.23
CA ASN A 74 -9.33 -18.91 -4.01
C ASN A 74 -10.18 -18.82 -5.29
N LEU A 75 -9.98 -19.72 -6.25
CA LEU A 75 -10.90 -19.87 -7.38
C LEU A 75 -12.32 -20.10 -6.84
N HIS A 76 -13.33 -19.59 -7.53
CA HIS A 76 -14.76 -19.57 -7.16
C HIS A 76 -15.09 -18.64 -5.98
N ARG A 77 -14.16 -17.75 -5.60
CA ARG A 77 -14.35 -16.83 -4.49
C ARG A 77 -13.85 -15.44 -4.82
N SER A 78 -14.72 -14.44 -4.65
CA SER A 78 -14.32 -13.03 -4.71
C SER A 78 -13.83 -12.54 -3.35
N PHE A 79 -12.72 -11.79 -3.32
CA PHE A 79 -12.10 -11.34 -2.07
C PHE A 79 -11.22 -10.11 -2.25
N LEU A 80 -10.86 -9.48 -1.13
CA LEU A 80 -9.86 -8.43 -1.08
C LEU A 80 -8.55 -9.02 -0.59
N ARG A 81 -7.46 -8.74 -1.30
CA ARG A 81 -6.10 -9.14 -0.96
C ARG A 81 -5.28 -7.92 -0.58
N PHE A 82 -4.54 -8.03 0.51
CA PHE A 82 -3.58 -7.02 0.93
C PHE A 82 -2.17 -7.52 0.72
N GLN A 83 -1.31 -6.65 0.23
CA GLN A 83 0.06 -6.99 -0.12
C GLN A 83 1.00 -5.82 0.12
N VAL A 84 2.28 -6.13 0.33
CA VAL A 84 3.35 -5.15 0.42
C VAL A 84 4.41 -5.54 -0.60
N ASN A 85 4.83 -4.60 -1.41
CA ASN A 85 5.86 -4.89 -2.41
C ASN A 85 7.28 -4.86 -1.81
N GLU A 86 8.27 -5.31 -2.60
CA GLU A 86 9.69 -5.31 -2.18
C GLU A 86 10.24 -3.91 -1.83
N GLN A 87 9.53 -2.84 -2.19
CA GLN A 87 9.86 -1.44 -1.85
C GLN A 87 9.13 -0.94 -0.59
N GLY A 88 8.35 -1.81 0.07
CA GLY A 88 7.60 -1.46 1.27
C GLY A 88 6.29 -0.70 1.01
N ILE A 89 5.82 -0.64 -0.25
CA ILE A 89 4.57 0.02 -0.61
C ILE A 89 3.43 -0.97 -0.41
N MET A 90 2.46 -0.60 0.44
CA MET A 90 1.24 -1.38 0.66
C MET A 90 0.22 -1.08 -0.44
N SER A 91 -0.46 -2.13 -0.89
CA SER A 91 -1.59 -2.04 -1.82
C SER A 91 -2.68 -3.05 -1.46
N MET A 92 -3.87 -2.79 -1.98
CA MET A 92 -5.00 -3.70 -1.97
C MET A 92 -5.33 -4.09 -3.40
N THR A 93 -5.55 -5.38 -3.64
CA THR A 93 -6.12 -5.90 -4.89
C THR A 93 -7.51 -6.42 -4.59
N SER A 94 -8.51 -5.90 -5.28
CA SER A 94 -9.83 -6.51 -5.30
C SER A 94 -9.87 -7.58 -6.39
N ILE A 95 -10.31 -8.78 -6.04
CA ILE A 95 -10.32 -9.94 -6.93
C ILE A 95 -11.74 -10.46 -7.00
N TYR A 96 -12.35 -10.31 -8.16
CA TYR A 96 -13.64 -10.89 -8.47
C TYR A 96 -13.42 -12.21 -9.21
N CYS A 97 -14.13 -13.25 -8.79
CA CYS A 97 -14.21 -14.54 -9.49
C CYS A 97 -15.68 -14.89 -9.72
N GLY A 98 -16.06 -15.17 -10.96
CA GLY A 98 -17.45 -15.50 -11.29
C GLY A 98 -17.63 -16.06 -12.68
N ALA A 99 -18.85 -16.49 -13.00
CA ALA A 99 -19.19 -17.10 -14.28
C ALA A 99 -19.20 -16.11 -15.46
N SER A 100 -19.33 -14.82 -15.19
CA SER A 100 -19.39 -13.78 -16.21
C SER A 100 -18.70 -12.52 -15.75
N ASN A 101 -18.12 -11.78 -16.69
CA ASN A 101 -17.48 -10.49 -16.39
C ASN A 101 -18.51 -9.48 -15.86
N ILE A 102 -18.07 -8.70 -14.88
CA ILE A 102 -18.79 -7.53 -14.41
C ILE A 102 -18.03 -6.24 -14.74
N HIS A 103 -16.81 -6.36 -15.27
CA HIS A 103 -15.89 -5.26 -15.59
C HIS A 103 -15.68 -4.36 -14.38
N HIS A 104 -15.32 -4.99 -13.23
CA HIS A 104 -15.24 -4.26 -12.00
C HIS A 104 -14.00 -3.34 -12.00
N VAL A 105 -14.23 -2.13 -11.56
CA VAL A 105 -13.20 -1.07 -11.48
C VAL A 105 -13.19 -0.38 -10.13
N GLY A 106 -14.07 -0.80 -9.23
CA GLY A 106 -14.22 -0.20 -7.91
C GLY A 106 -14.71 -1.19 -6.86
N VAL A 107 -14.52 -0.83 -5.60
CA VAL A 107 -15.00 -1.57 -4.43
C VAL A 107 -15.66 -0.61 -3.47
N LYS A 108 -16.80 -1.03 -2.93
CA LYS A 108 -17.46 -0.39 -1.80
C LYS A 108 -17.53 -1.36 -0.64
N VAL A 109 -17.10 -0.91 0.53
CA VAL A 109 -17.14 -1.66 1.78
C VAL A 109 -18.11 -1.00 2.74
N THR A 110 -18.98 -1.78 3.39
CA THR A 110 -20.05 -1.26 4.26
C THR A 110 -20.11 -2.07 5.54
N THR A 111 -20.12 -1.39 6.68
CA THR A 111 -20.35 -1.97 8.00
C THR A 111 -21.85 -2.20 8.28
N PRO A 112 -22.22 -3.04 9.27
CA PRO A 112 -23.62 -3.29 9.62
C PRO A 112 -24.39 -2.04 10.06
N ASP A 113 -23.71 -1.02 10.58
CA ASP A 113 -24.30 0.25 10.97
C ASP A 113 -24.54 1.21 9.80
N GLY A 114 -24.15 0.81 8.57
CA GLY A 114 -24.34 1.59 7.34
C GLY A 114 -23.20 2.54 7.01
N SER A 115 -22.15 2.63 7.83
CA SER A 115 -20.95 3.38 7.49
C SER A 115 -20.24 2.70 6.33
N PHE A 116 -19.65 3.46 5.42
CA PHE A 116 -18.99 2.89 4.24
C PHE A 116 -17.75 3.68 3.82
N ALA A 117 -16.89 3.01 3.05
CA ALA A 117 -15.84 3.61 2.24
C ALA A 117 -15.90 3.01 0.83
N GLU A 118 -15.39 3.74 -0.15
CA GLU A 118 -15.46 3.38 -1.56
C GLU A 118 -14.17 3.78 -2.27
N THR A 119 -13.63 2.90 -3.10
CA THR A 119 -12.46 3.21 -3.90
C THR A 119 -12.83 4.14 -5.06
N PRO A 120 -11.89 4.97 -5.53
CA PRO A 120 -12.02 5.56 -6.86
C PRO A 120 -11.98 4.46 -7.92
N THR A 121 -12.34 4.79 -9.16
CA THR A 121 -12.16 3.90 -10.31
C THR A 121 -10.68 3.54 -10.45
N SER A 122 -10.38 2.24 -10.46
CA SER A 122 -9.01 1.77 -10.65
C SER A 122 -8.47 2.17 -12.02
N LYS A 123 -7.20 2.56 -12.03
CA LYS A 123 -6.42 2.81 -13.26
C LYS A 123 -5.61 1.58 -13.68
N ASP A 124 -5.59 0.56 -12.82
CA ASP A 124 -4.85 -0.68 -13.00
C ASP A 124 -5.82 -1.85 -12.77
N SER A 125 -6.57 -2.17 -13.80
CA SER A 125 -7.51 -3.29 -13.80
C SER A 125 -7.15 -4.30 -14.88
N TYR A 126 -7.32 -5.57 -14.56
CA TYR A 126 -6.95 -6.70 -15.42
C TYR A 126 -8.01 -7.78 -15.37
N GLU A 127 -8.33 -8.34 -16.55
CA GLU A 127 -9.29 -9.43 -16.71
C GLU A 127 -8.63 -10.65 -17.32
N THR A 128 -8.93 -11.83 -16.81
CA THR A 128 -8.47 -13.10 -17.34
C THR A 128 -9.55 -14.18 -17.19
N THR A 129 -9.30 -15.35 -17.74
CA THR A 129 -10.16 -16.52 -17.58
C THR A 129 -9.31 -17.71 -17.18
N ASP A 130 -9.66 -18.36 -16.09
CA ASP A 130 -9.04 -19.59 -15.63
C ASP A 130 -10.11 -20.60 -15.22
N MET A 131 -9.94 -21.87 -15.61
CA MET A 131 -10.88 -22.98 -15.34
C MET A 131 -12.36 -22.65 -15.61
N ASN A 132 -12.64 -21.91 -16.70
CA ASN A 132 -13.96 -21.39 -17.07
C ASN A 132 -14.52 -20.29 -16.16
N GLU A 133 -13.73 -19.77 -15.22
CA GLU A 133 -14.11 -18.62 -14.42
C GLU A 133 -13.52 -17.33 -14.97
N LYS A 134 -14.25 -16.26 -14.82
CA LYS A 134 -13.80 -14.91 -15.08
C LYS A 134 -13.16 -14.37 -13.83
N ILE A 135 -11.90 -13.97 -13.94
CA ILE A 135 -11.12 -13.37 -12.87
C ILE A 135 -10.84 -11.93 -13.26
N GLU A 136 -11.33 -11.01 -12.45
CA GLU A 136 -11.09 -9.59 -12.63
C GLU A 136 -10.35 -9.03 -11.41
N LYS A 137 -9.29 -8.27 -11.64
CA LYS A 137 -8.46 -7.66 -10.62
C LYS A 137 -8.46 -6.15 -10.80
N ALA A 138 -8.49 -5.43 -9.69
CA ALA A 138 -8.27 -3.99 -9.67
C ALA A 138 -7.37 -3.64 -8.49
N ASP A 139 -6.28 -2.95 -8.77
CA ASP A 139 -5.24 -2.60 -7.81
C ASP A 139 -5.38 -1.17 -7.30
N TYR A 140 -5.11 -0.98 -6.00
CA TYR A 140 -5.19 0.29 -5.30
C TYR A 140 -4.01 0.44 -4.34
N LYS A 141 -3.22 1.49 -4.49
CA LYS A 141 -2.16 1.82 -3.54
C LYS A 141 -2.75 2.46 -2.29
N LEU A 142 -2.13 2.21 -1.14
CA LEU A 142 -2.46 2.89 0.11
C LEU A 142 -2.39 4.42 -0.09
N GLY A 143 -3.47 5.12 0.28
CA GLY A 143 -3.62 6.57 0.07
C GLY A 143 -4.26 6.96 -1.28
N GLU A 144 -4.37 6.03 -2.24
CA GLU A 144 -5.08 6.22 -3.52
C GLU A 144 -6.34 5.34 -3.60
N ASP A 145 -6.70 4.69 -2.50
CA ASP A 145 -7.75 3.68 -2.35
C ASP A 145 -9.08 4.23 -1.80
N GLY A 146 -9.22 5.54 -1.71
CA GLY A 146 -10.43 6.16 -1.11
C GLY A 146 -10.59 5.85 0.38
N SER A 147 -9.49 5.62 1.09
CA SER A 147 -9.43 5.25 2.51
C SER A 147 -10.09 3.90 2.84
N VAL A 148 -10.28 3.03 1.88
CA VAL A 148 -10.88 1.70 2.09
C VAL A 148 -9.99 0.83 2.98
N ILE A 149 -8.66 0.86 2.78
CA ILE A 149 -7.70 0.10 3.59
C ILE A 149 -7.77 0.53 5.06
N GLU A 150 -7.79 1.83 5.31
CA GLU A 150 -7.91 2.39 6.66
C GLU A 150 -9.26 2.05 7.29
N PHE A 151 -10.35 2.20 6.54
CA PHE A 151 -11.70 1.84 6.98
C PHE A 151 -11.81 0.39 7.40
N LEU A 152 -11.25 -0.53 6.62
CA LEU A 152 -11.22 -1.96 6.94
C LEU A 152 -10.40 -2.25 8.20
N ASN A 153 -9.25 -1.60 8.36
CA ASN A 153 -8.43 -1.74 9.56
C ASN A 153 -9.14 -1.25 10.82
N LEU A 154 -9.84 -0.12 10.75
CA LEU A 154 -10.62 0.42 11.88
C LEU A 154 -11.84 -0.43 12.24
N ASN A 155 -12.35 -1.21 11.29
CA ASN A 155 -13.55 -2.03 11.47
C ASN A 155 -13.25 -3.54 11.39
N LYS A 156 -12.00 -3.96 11.62
CA LYS A 156 -11.52 -5.35 11.47
C LYS A 156 -12.31 -6.40 12.28
N ASP A 157 -12.98 -5.97 13.35
CA ASP A 157 -13.76 -6.85 14.23
C ASP A 157 -15.25 -6.89 13.85
N LYS A 158 -15.65 -6.21 12.76
CA LYS A 158 -17.03 -6.18 12.26
C LYS A 158 -17.17 -7.05 11.01
N ASN A 159 -18.39 -7.53 10.77
CA ASN A 159 -18.74 -8.13 9.48
C ASN A 159 -18.86 -7.02 8.43
N ILE A 160 -18.03 -7.07 7.40
CA ILE A 160 -18.01 -6.07 6.35
C ILE A 160 -18.64 -6.66 5.09
N ARG A 161 -19.63 -5.97 4.54
CA ARG A 161 -20.16 -6.27 3.22
C ARG A 161 -19.25 -5.63 2.17
N VAL A 162 -18.79 -6.42 1.21
CA VAL A 162 -17.96 -5.97 0.10
C VAL A 162 -18.79 -6.01 -1.19
N GLU A 163 -18.84 -4.89 -1.89
CA GLU A 163 -19.49 -4.76 -3.19
C GLU A 163 -18.43 -4.45 -4.24
N PHE A 164 -18.27 -5.31 -5.23
CA PHE A 164 -17.45 -5.11 -6.42
C PHE A 164 -18.28 -4.34 -7.43
N VAL A 165 -17.80 -3.19 -7.85
CA VAL A 165 -18.53 -2.22 -8.67
C VAL A 165 -17.94 -2.18 -10.09
N GLY A 166 -18.75 -2.47 -11.07
CA GLY A 166 -18.44 -2.41 -12.49
C GLY A 166 -19.71 -2.10 -13.28
N ASP A 167 -19.84 -2.63 -14.49
CA ASP A 167 -21.08 -2.55 -15.29
C ASP A 167 -22.25 -3.22 -14.58
N ARG A 168 -21.94 -4.22 -13.77
CA ARG A 168 -22.84 -4.88 -12.81
C ARG A 168 -22.18 -4.89 -11.44
N LYS A 169 -22.99 -5.12 -10.41
CA LYS A 169 -22.53 -5.21 -9.03
C LYS A 169 -22.52 -6.64 -8.55
N TYR A 170 -21.51 -7.01 -7.80
CA TYR A 170 -21.43 -8.26 -7.08
C TYR A 170 -21.17 -7.98 -5.61
N THR A 171 -21.87 -8.67 -4.72
CA THR A 171 -21.77 -8.47 -3.26
C THR A 171 -21.42 -9.78 -2.57
N THR A 172 -20.51 -9.69 -1.64
CA THR A 172 -20.09 -10.78 -0.75
C THR A 172 -19.92 -10.30 0.69
#